data_91e1e0f1c2d32b720efe617e319158e4
#
_entry.id   91e1e0f1c2d32b720efe617e319158e4
#
_cell.length_a   1.000
_cell.length_b   1.000
_cell.length_c   1.000
_cell.angle_alpha   90.00
_cell.angle_beta   90.00
_cell.angle_gamma   90.00
#
_symmetry.space_group_name_H-M   'P 1'
#
loop_
_entity.id
_entity.type
_entity.pdbx_description
1 polymer ?
#
loop_
_entity_poly.entity_id
_entity_poly.type
_entity_poly.pdbx_seq_one_letter_code
_entity_poly.pdbx_strand_id
1 'polypeptide(L)'
;MPTPLETLVQCGTKLWLDSIDPDLVVQNRQWGATGATSNPIIISDLLKTGRFDDALRALSQQGLDDDAVAWQMTDQLVRQAQQVFQPVYEQTRGNDGYVSFELDPLLEDASCPLSLADKIARYVELGKKWSAGHTNRMIKVPATPAGLGSLEELAAAGVPLNVTLIFSQRQYHIAREAVWKGAQRRASLQTFKSVYSIFVSRIDVYTKKQLPQLSPAAQGQVGLVNVQRLWQENVSFWSGKNCPLQQEIIQSILSGKDTLAHFASA
;
A
#
# COMPACT_ATOMS: atom_id res chain seq x y z
N MET A 1 29.58 14.87 -3.12
CA MET A 1 28.39 14.95 -4.00
C MET A 1 27.34 14.02 -3.40
N PRO A 2 26.07 14.41 -3.38
CA PRO A 2 25.01 13.50 -2.89
C PRO A 2 24.95 12.24 -3.77
N THR A 3 24.61 11.13 -3.16
CA THR A 3 24.34 9.88 -3.89
C THR A 3 23.08 10.02 -4.76
N PRO A 4 22.89 9.20 -5.78
CA PRO A 4 21.63 9.21 -6.57
C PRO A 4 20.38 9.08 -5.70
N LEU A 5 20.44 8.29 -4.64
CA LEU A 5 19.34 8.06 -3.72
C LEU A 5 19.03 9.31 -2.89
N GLU A 6 20.07 9.96 -2.33
CA GLU A 6 19.92 11.23 -1.63
C GLU A 6 19.36 12.32 -2.55
N THR A 7 19.75 12.33 -3.83
CA THR A 7 19.20 13.27 -4.81
C THR A 7 17.70 13.05 -5.01
N LEU A 8 17.25 11.78 -5.15
CA LEU A 8 15.82 11.47 -5.26
C LEU A 8 15.02 11.96 -4.04
N VAL A 9 15.55 11.71 -2.85
CA VAL A 9 14.90 12.15 -1.59
C VAL A 9 14.86 13.70 -1.53
N GLN A 10 15.94 14.37 -1.90
CA GLN A 10 16.01 15.85 -1.95
C GLN A 10 15.02 16.44 -2.98
N CYS A 11 14.72 15.72 -4.06
CA CYS A 11 13.68 16.12 -5.02
C CYS A 11 12.24 15.90 -4.50
N GLY A 12 12.07 15.47 -3.25
CA GLY A 12 10.75 15.24 -2.63
C GLY A 12 10.18 13.83 -2.84
N THR A 13 10.96 12.90 -3.42
CA THR A 13 10.55 11.49 -3.55
C THR A 13 10.56 10.84 -2.17
N LYS A 14 9.43 10.24 -1.78
CA LYS A 14 9.34 9.41 -0.59
C LYS A 14 9.74 7.99 -0.97
N LEU A 15 10.78 7.50 -0.33
CA LEU A 15 11.34 6.17 -0.62
C LEU A 15 10.75 5.15 0.34
N TRP A 16 10.04 4.15 -0.19
CA TRP A 16 9.57 3.00 0.58
C TRP A 16 10.32 1.76 0.14
N LEU A 17 10.83 1.03 1.13
CA LEU A 17 11.57 -0.21 0.90
C LEU A 17 10.59 -1.34 0.51
N ASP A 18 10.88 -2.06 -0.57
CA ASP A 18 10.15 -3.29 -0.92
C ASP A 18 10.74 -4.51 -0.18
N SER A 19 10.79 -4.41 1.12
CA SER A 19 11.20 -5.47 2.06
C SER A 19 10.82 -5.09 3.49
N ILE A 20 10.65 -6.10 4.34
CA ILE A 20 10.54 -5.96 5.80
C ILE A 20 11.61 -6.76 6.54
N ASP A 21 12.70 -7.15 5.85
CA ASP A 21 13.89 -7.70 6.51
C ASP A 21 14.39 -6.68 7.54
N PRO A 22 14.51 -7.04 8.82
CA PRO A 22 14.88 -6.08 9.87
C PRO A 22 16.20 -5.36 9.60
N ASP A 23 17.20 -6.05 9.06
CA ASP A 23 18.51 -5.45 8.76
C ASP A 23 18.42 -4.47 7.61
N LEU A 24 17.70 -4.85 6.54
CA LEU A 24 17.47 -3.98 5.39
C LEU A 24 16.62 -2.76 5.76
N VAL A 25 15.62 -2.93 6.61
CA VAL A 25 14.77 -1.83 7.09
C VAL A 25 15.60 -0.79 7.84
N VAL A 26 16.44 -1.21 8.77
CA VAL A 26 17.34 -0.30 9.51
C VAL A 26 18.32 0.38 8.57
N GLN A 27 18.98 -0.36 7.69
CA GLN A 27 19.93 0.19 6.73
C GLN A 27 19.27 1.21 5.77
N ASN A 28 18.13 0.86 5.18
CA ASN A 28 17.45 1.75 4.25
C ASN A 28 16.85 2.98 4.95
N ARG A 29 16.46 2.86 6.23
CA ARG A 29 16.05 4.01 7.02
C ARG A 29 17.18 5.04 7.14
N GLN A 30 18.43 4.61 7.30
CA GLN A 30 19.61 5.49 7.31
C GLN A 30 19.82 6.18 5.95
N TRP A 31 19.44 5.52 4.85
CA TRP A 31 19.53 6.07 3.49
C TRP A 31 18.33 6.95 3.09
N GLY A 32 17.43 7.22 4.03
CA GLY A 32 16.31 8.13 3.80
C GLY A 32 14.98 7.45 3.46
N ALA A 33 14.88 6.11 3.57
CA ALA A 33 13.59 5.44 3.45
C ALA A 33 12.62 5.92 4.54
N THR A 34 11.38 6.15 4.13
CA THR A 34 10.32 6.68 4.99
C THR A 34 9.19 5.69 5.26
N GLY A 35 9.22 4.53 4.64
CA GLY A 35 8.24 3.45 4.82
C GLY A 35 8.73 2.15 4.23
N ALA A 36 7.91 1.11 4.31
CA ALA A 36 8.20 -0.19 3.73
C ALA A 36 6.95 -0.92 3.24
N THR A 37 7.15 -1.92 2.38
CA THR A 37 6.08 -2.81 1.93
C THR A 37 6.45 -4.27 2.17
N SER A 38 5.45 -5.09 2.41
CA SER A 38 5.60 -6.55 2.47
C SER A 38 4.78 -7.24 1.37
N ASN A 39 5.11 -8.47 1.11
CA ASN A 39 4.30 -9.41 0.34
C ASN A 39 4.61 -10.85 0.79
N PRO A 40 3.76 -11.83 0.44
CA PRO A 40 3.94 -13.23 0.89
C PRO A 40 5.28 -13.85 0.47
N ILE A 41 5.83 -13.46 -0.68
CA ILE A 41 7.11 -13.99 -1.16
C ILE A 41 8.25 -13.48 -0.27
N ILE A 42 8.27 -12.18 0.05
CA ILE A 42 9.26 -11.58 0.97
C ILE A 42 9.23 -12.31 2.33
N ILE A 43 8.03 -12.54 2.88
CA ILE A 43 7.87 -13.27 4.15
C ILE A 43 8.42 -14.68 4.03
N SER A 44 8.00 -15.43 3.01
CA SER A 44 8.48 -16.80 2.77
C SER A 44 10.01 -16.87 2.66
N ASP A 45 10.62 -15.95 1.92
CA ASP A 45 12.06 -15.93 1.73
C ASP A 45 12.81 -15.56 3.03
N LEU A 46 12.27 -14.65 3.83
CA LEU A 46 12.82 -14.36 5.16
C LEU A 46 12.75 -15.57 6.09
N LEU A 47 11.64 -16.28 6.12
CA LEU A 47 11.49 -17.48 6.96
C LEU A 47 12.46 -18.59 6.54
N LYS A 48 12.72 -18.78 5.25
CA LYS A 48 13.69 -19.76 4.74
C LYS A 48 15.13 -19.48 5.15
N THR A 49 15.45 -18.28 5.63
CA THR A 49 16.81 -17.97 6.09
C THR A 49 17.21 -18.68 7.39
N GLY A 50 16.26 -19.26 8.11
CA GLY A 50 16.46 -19.86 9.43
C GLY A 50 16.61 -18.86 10.58
N ARG A 51 16.67 -17.55 10.30
CA ARG A 51 16.86 -16.49 11.31
C ARG A 51 15.68 -16.39 12.30
N PHE A 52 14.54 -16.92 11.94
CA PHE A 52 13.28 -16.82 12.70
C PHE A 52 12.81 -18.18 13.26
N ASP A 53 13.64 -19.22 13.20
CA ASP A 53 13.28 -20.59 13.62
C ASP A 53 12.82 -20.66 15.08
N ASP A 54 13.45 -19.90 15.98
CA ASP A 54 13.05 -19.88 17.39
C ASP A 54 11.66 -19.26 17.57
N ALA A 55 11.35 -18.19 16.84
CA ALA A 55 10.04 -17.56 16.85
C ALA A 55 8.97 -18.49 16.25
N LEU A 56 9.29 -19.17 15.14
CA LEU A 56 8.42 -20.16 14.53
C LEU A 56 8.11 -21.31 15.50
N ARG A 57 9.13 -21.86 16.16
CA ARG A 57 8.95 -22.92 17.18
C ARG A 57 8.07 -22.45 18.34
N ALA A 58 8.29 -21.23 18.83
CA ALA A 58 7.48 -20.67 19.91
C ALA A 58 6.00 -20.50 19.52
N LEU A 59 5.70 -20.12 18.29
CA LEU A 59 4.34 -20.04 17.78
C LEU A 59 3.69 -21.41 17.58
N SER A 60 4.43 -22.38 17.03
CA SER A 60 3.93 -23.75 16.83
C SER A 60 3.61 -24.44 18.17
N GLN A 61 4.35 -24.12 19.23
CA GLN A 61 4.08 -24.65 20.59
C GLN A 61 2.78 -24.12 21.21
N GLN A 62 2.18 -23.06 20.63
CA GLN A 62 0.89 -22.51 21.08
C GLN A 62 -0.31 -23.29 20.52
N GLY A 63 -0.09 -24.34 19.77
CA GLY A 63 -1.16 -25.17 19.18
C GLY A 63 -1.84 -24.52 17.97
N LEU A 64 -1.18 -23.54 17.35
CA LEU A 64 -1.62 -22.92 16.11
C LEU A 64 -1.37 -23.86 14.93
N ASP A 65 -2.26 -23.82 13.94
CA ASP A 65 -1.99 -24.47 12.66
C ASP A 65 -0.95 -23.69 11.84
N ASP A 66 -0.47 -24.28 10.76
CA ASP A 66 0.61 -23.72 9.94
C ASP A 66 0.22 -22.35 9.34
N ASP A 67 -1.03 -22.18 8.94
CA ASP A 67 -1.54 -20.91 8.40
C ASP A 67 -1.54 -19.83 9.48
N ALA A 68 -2.01 -20.12 10.67
CA ALA A 68 -2.01 -19.19 11.77
C ALA A 68 -0.58 -18.81 12.20
N VAL A 69 0.36 -19.76 12.20
CA VAL A 69 1.79 -19.51 12.45
C VAL A 69 2.36 -18.56 11.40
N ALA A 70 2.09 -18.80 10.12
CA ALA A 70 2.56 -17.95 9.02
C ALA A 70 2.02 -16.52 9.14
N TRP A 71 0.74 -16.35 9.46
CA TRP A 71 0.13 -15.03 9.66
C TRP A 71 0.66 -14.30 10.91
N GLN A 72 0.89 -15.01 12.01
CA GLN A 72 1.48 -14.45 13.20
C GLN A 72 2.94 -14.01 12.97
N MET A 73 3.71 -14.78 12.24
CA MET A 73 5.08 -14.39 11.85
C MET A 73 5.07 -13.15 10.94
N THR A 74 4.16 -13.13 9.98
CA THR A 74 3.96 -11.95 9.11
C THR A 74 3.65 -10.71 9.95
N ASP A 75 2.72 -10.82 10.90
CA ASP A 75 2.35 -9.72 11.79
C ASP A 75 3.53 -9.24 12.63
N GLN A 76 4.32 -10.16 13.20
CA GLN A 76 5.52 -9.82 14.00
C GLN A 76 6.56 -9.06 13.17
N LEU A 77 6.88 -9.53 11.97
CA LEU A 77 7.85 -8.89 11.09
C LEU A 77 7.38 -7.51 10.62
N VAL A 78 6.11 -7.38 10.25
CA VAL A 78 5.54 -6.08 9.88
C VAL A 78 5.53 -5.12 11.07
N ARG A 79 5.22 -5.58 12.29
CA ARG A 79 5.29 -4.76 13.52
C ARG A 79 6.70 -4.25 13.78
N GLN A 80 7.72 -5.07 13.61
CA GLN A 80 9.12 -4.65 13.78
C GLN A 80 9.45 -3.51 12.80
N ALA A 81 9.08 -3.64 11.53
CA ALA A 81 9.27 -2.58 10.56
C ALA A 81 8.45 -1.32 10.90
N GLN A 82 7.21 -1.47 11.37
CA GLN A 82 6.37 -0.35 11.83
C GLN A 82 7.05 0.47 12.93
N GLN A 83 7.72 -0.19 13.88
CA GLN A 83 8.44 0.50 14.95
C GLN A 83 9.56 1.40 14.43
N VAL A 84 10.29 0.94 13.41
CA VAL A 84 11.38 1.73 12.79
C VAL A 84 10.83 2.98 12.08
N PHE A 85 9.65 2.89 11.47
CA PHE A 85 9.04 4.01 10.74
C PHE A 85 8.04 4.83 11.57
N GLN A 86 7.73 4.42 12.80
CA GLN A 86 6.84 5.15 13.70
C GLN A 86 7.27 6.63 13.90
N PRO A 87 8.56 6.97 14.10
CA PRO A 87 8.97 8.37 14.21
C PRO A 87 8.67 9.20 12.96
N VAL A 88 8.76 8.60 11.77
CA VAL A 88 8.40 9.27 10.51
C VAL A 88 6.90 9.54 10.47
N TYR A 89 6.09 8.57 10.87
CA TYR A 89 4.64 8.71 10.95
C TYR A 89 4.25 9.88 11.87
N GLU A 90 4.85 9.95 13.05
CA GLU A 90 4.58 11.00 14.03
C GLU A 90 5.02 12.37 13.53
N GLN A 91 6.24 12.50 13.00
CA GLN A 91 6.76 13.75 12.45
C GLN A 91 5.92 14.27 11.28
N THR A 92 5.42 13.37 10.45
CA THR A 92 4.59 13.70 9.28
C THR A 92 3.09 13.77 9.60
N ARG A 93 2.71 13.57 10.87
CA ARG A 93 1.31 13.53 11.32
C ARG A 93 0.46 12.55 10.50
N GLY A 94 1.02 11.38 10.20
CA GLY A 94 0.34 10.35 9.42
C GLY A 94 0.36 10.58 7.89
N ASN A 95 1.14 11.54 7.38
CA ASN A 95 1.29 11.70 5.94
C ASN A 95 2.30 10.71 5.32
N ASP A 96 3.19 10.11 6.13
CA ASP A 96 4.17 9.10 5.72
C ASP A 96 4.48 8.14 6.89
N GLY A 97 5.49 7.28 6.78
CA GLY A 97 5.91 6.38 7.87
C GLY A 97 5.13 5.09 7.95
N TYR A 98 4.49 4.68 6.86
CA TYR A 98 3.68 3.46 6.83
C TYR A 98 4.48 2.22 6.47
N VAL A 99 3.95 1.07 6.94
CA VAL A 99 4.36 -0.26 6.50
C VAL A 99 3.14 -1.01 5.97
N SER A 100 3.23 -1.55 4.75
CA SER A 100 2.13 -2.28 4.14
C SER A 100 2.12 -3.75 4.59
N PHE A 101 0.93 -4.24 4.93
CA PHE A 101 0.61 -5.63 5.22
C PHE A 101 -0.30 -6.16 4.11
N GLU A 102 0.19 -7.09 3.29
CA GLU A 102 -0.58 -7.66 2.18
C GLU A 102 -1.51 -8.76 2.69
N LEU A 103 -2.75 -8.72 2.21
CA LEU A 103 -3.76 -9.72 2.56
C LEU A 103 -3.53 -11.03 1.80
N ASP A 104 -4.29 -12.05 2.18
CA ASP A 104 -4.15 -13.42 1.72
C ASP A 104 -4.21 -13.56 0.19
N PRO A 105 -3.10 -13.93 -0.47
CA PRO A 105 -3.05 -14.09 -1.92
C PRO A 105 -3.83 -15.32 -2.40
N LEU A 106 -4.10 -16.31 -1.53
CA LEU A 106 -4.85 -17.51 -1.88
C LEU A 106 -6.31 -17.19 -2.24
N LEU A 107 -6.83 -16.03 -1.86
CA LEU A 107 -8.12 -15.56 -2.34
C LEU A 107 -8.16 -15.35 -3.86
N GLU A 108 -7.01 -15.11 -4.48
CA GLU A 108 -6.89 -14.93 -5.94
C GLU A 108 -6.46 -16.21 -6.67
N ASP A 109 -6.21 -17.29 -5.93
CA ASP A 109 -5.88 -18.58 -6.55
C ASP A 109 -7.05 -19.11 -7.39
N ALA A 110 -6.73 -19.70 -8.53
CA ALA A 110 -7.72 -20.27 -9.44
C ALA A 110 -8.51 -21.46 -8.82
N SER A 111 -7.91 -22.14 -7.84
CA SER A 111 -8.55 -23.21 -7.09
C SER A 111 -9.39 -22.74 -5.90
N CYS A 112 -9.38 -21.44 -5.58
CA CYS A 112 -10.15 -20.90 -4.47
C CYS A 112 -11.66 -21.07 -4.72
N PRO A 113 -12.38 -21.83 -3.85
CA PRO A 113 -13.77 -22.21 -4.11
C PRO A 113 -14.77 -21.07 -3.84
N LEU A 114 -14.30 -19.94 -3.28
CA LEU A 114 -15.18 -18.84 -2.90
C LEU A 114 -15.74 -18.12 -4.13
N SER A 115 -17.01 -17.72 -4.04
CA SER A 115 -17.61 -16.81 -5.02
C SER A 115 -16.93 -15.43 -4.98
N LEU A 116 -17.12 -14.63 -6.02
CA LEU A 116 -16.61 -13.25 -6.04
C LEU A 116 -17.12 -12.43 -4.83
N ALA A 117 -18.39 -12.58 -4.48
CA ALA A 117 -18.98 -11.89 -3.33
C ALA A 117 -18.34 -12.33 -2.01
N ASP A 118 -18.09 -13.64 -1.84
CA ASP A 118 -17.43 -14.15 -0.63
C ASP A 118 -15.96 -13.74 -0.55
N LYS A 119 -15.24 -13.70 -1.67
CA LYS A 119 -13.87 -13.16 -1.73
C LYS A 119 -13.82 -11.69 -1.30
N ILE A 120 -14.75 -10.87 -1.79
CA ILE A 120 -14.90 -9.46 -1.40
C ILE A 120 -15.14 -9.36 0.12
N ALA A 121 -16.10 -10.10 0.64
CA ALA A 121 -16.43 -10.11 2.07
C ALA A 121 -15.20 -10.53 2.91
N ARG A 122 -14.45 -11.52 2.44
CA ARG A 122 -13.25 -12.00 3.12
C ARG A 122 -12.12 -10.96 3.11
N TYR A 123 -11.91 -10.24 2.00
CA TYR A 123 -10.97 -9.12 1.96
C TYR A 123 -11.35 -8.02 2.96
N VAL A 124 -12.64 -7.69 3.07
CA VAL A 124 -13.13 -6.70 4.04
C VAL A 124 -12.88 -7.17 5.48
N GLU A 125 -13.20 -8.41 5.79
CA GLU A 125 -12.96 -9.00 7.12
C GLU A 125 -11.48 -8.97 7.49
N LEU A 126 -10.61 -9.51 6.62
CA LEU A 126 -9.17 -9.59 6.85
C LEU A 126 -8.54 -8.19 6.95
N GLY A 127 -8.96 -7.26 6.08
CA GLY A 127 -8.46 -5.89 6.13
C GLY A 127 -8.80 -5.18 7.43
N LYS A 128 -10.01 -5.32 7.95
CA LYS A 128 -10.42 -4.81 9.26
C LYS A 128 -9.64 -5.48 10.40
N LYS A 129 -9.50 -6.81 10.34
CA LYS A 129 -8.75 -7.59 11.35
C LYS A 129 -7.31 -7.12 11.46
N TRP A 130 -6.59 -7.07 10.33
CA TRP A 130 -5.15 -6.81 10.33
C TRP A 130 -4.79 -5.32 10.44
N SER A 131 -5.73 -4.40 10.26
CA SER A 131 -5.52 -2.97 10.52
C SER A 131 -5.79 -2.58 11.97
N ALA A 132 -6.58 -3.37 12.71
CA ALA A 132 -7.01 -3.04 14.06
C ALA A 132 -5.83 -2.91 15.04
N GLY A 133 -5.79 -1.79 15.79
CA GLY A 133 -4.76 -1.52 16.80
C GLY A 133 -3.41 -1.05 16.23
N HIS A 134 -3.33 -0.75 14.94
CA HIS A 134 -2.12 -0.24 14.31
C HIS A 134 -2.31 1.20 13.79
N THR A 135 -1.34 2.07 14.07
CA THR A 135 -1.37 3.48 13.65
C THR A 135 -0.78 3.69 12.26
N ASN A 136 0.34 3.03 11.95
CA ASN A 136 1.11 3.21 10.72
C ASN A 136 1.14 1.93 9.85
N ARG A 137 0.09 1.10 9.91
CA ARG A 137 -0.11 -0.04 9.03
C ARG A 137 -1.03 0.33 7.89
N MET A 138 -0.62 0.05 6.66
CA MET A 138 -1.48 0.03 5.49
C MET A 138 -1.86 -1.39 5.12
N ILE A 139 -3.12 -1.61 4.82
CA ILE A 139 -3.56 -2.88 4.26
C ILE A 139 -3.35 -2.87 2.76
N LYS A 140 -2.56 -3.82 2.27
CA LYS A 140 -2.23 -3.96 0.86
C LYS A 140 -3.19 -4.93 0.20
N VAL A 141 -3.91 -4.44 -0.82
CA VAL A 141 -4.99 -5.14 -1.51
C VAL A 141 -4.71 -5.15 -3.02
N PRO A 142 -4.80 -6.29 -3.73
CA PRO A 142 -4.54 -6.34 -5.17
C PRO A 142 -5.67 -5.68 -5.97
N ALA A 143 -5.33 -5.08 -7.12
CA ALA A 143 -6.29 -4.51 -8.06
C ALA A 143 -6.95 -5.59 -8.96
N THR A 144 -7.44 -6.66 -8.34
CA THR A 144 -8.26 -7.72 -8.91
C THR A 144 -9.75 -7.39 -8.75
N PRO A 145 -10.65 -8.11 -9.40
CA PRO A 145 -12.09 -7.87 -9.20
C PRO A 145 -12.52 -7.96 -7.74
N ALA A 146 -12.02 -8.94 -6.98
CA ALA A 146 -12.36 -9.11 -5.57
C ALA A 146 -11.70 -8.02 -4.69
N GLY A 147 -10.42 -7.77 -4.89
CA GLY A 147 -9.71 -6.72 -4.18
C GLY A 147 -10.32 -5.34 -4.42
N LEU A 148 -10.58 -4.97 -5.68
CA LEU A 148 -11.23 -3.68 -6.01
C LEU A 148 -12.63 -3.56 -5.40
N GLY A 149 -13.40 -4.66 -5.37
CA GLY A 149 -14.73 -4.69 -4.77
C GLY A 149 -14.74 -4.47 -3.25
N SER A 150 -13.63 -4.71 -2.55
CA SER A 150 -13.51 -4.54 -1.10
C SER A 150 -13.14 -3.10 -0.67
N LEU A 151 -12.60 -2.29 -1.58
CA LEU A 151 -11.95 -1.02 -1.25
C LEU A 151 -12.89 0.01 -0.63
N GLU A 152 -14.13 0.11 -1.11
CA GLU A 152 -15.11 1.06 -0.58
C GLU A 152 -15.40 0.80 0.90
N GLU A 153 -15.68 -0.45 1.26
CA GLU A 153 -15.96 -0.83 2.65
C GLU A 153 -14.75 -0.71 3.57
N LEU A 154 -13.55 -1.02 3.08
CA LEU A 154 -12.31 -0.84 3.84
C LEU A 154 -12.01 0.64 4.07
N ALA A 155 -12.14 1.47 3.05
CA ALA A 155 -11.94 2.91 3.16
C ALA A 155 -12.98 3.54 4.12
N ALA A 156 -14.26 3.15 4.03
CA ALA A 156 -15.31 3.60 4.93
C ALA A 156 -15.05 3.19 6.38
N ALA A 157 -14.47 2.00 6.60
CA ALA A 157 -14.08 1.52 7.92
C ALA A 157 -12.83 2.23 8.49
N GLY A 158 -12.21 3.15 7.74
CA GLY A 158 -11.04 3.89 8.22
C GLY A 158 -9.71 3.19 8.01
N VAL A 159 -9.67 2.10 7.25
CA VAL A 159 -8.44 1.34 6.98
C VAL A 159 -7.55 2.12 6.02
N PRO A 160 -6.27 2.42 6.37
CA PRO A 160 -5.31 2.94 5.41
C PRO A 160 -5.00 1.89 4.34
N LEU A 161 -5.03 2.28 3.07
CA LEU A 161 -4.98 1.34 1.95
C LEU A 161 -3.76 1.54 1.05
N ASN A 162 -3.12 0.44 0.68
CA ASN A 162 -2.17 0.35 -0.42
C ASN A 162 -2.77 -0.56 -1.51
N VAL A 163 -3.30 0.04 -2.57
CA VAL A 163 -3.83 -0.75 -3.69
C VAL A 163 -2.71 -1.12 -4.63
N THR A 164 -2.44 -2.41 -4.75
CA THR A 164 -1.28 -2.94 -5.50
C THR A 164 -1.69 -3.68 -6.78
N LEU A 165 -0.70 -4.11 -7.57
CA LEU A 165 -0.90 -4.78 -8.86
C LEU A 165 -1.70 -3.94 -9.86
N ILE A 166 -1.45 -2.64 -9.87
CA ILE A 166 -2.04 -1.73 -10.85
C ILE A 166 -1.12 -1.68 -12.08
N PHE A 167 -1.63 -2.12 -13.20
CA PHE A 167 -0.95 -2.16 -14.50
C PHE A 167 -1.63 -1.27 -15.53
N SER A 168 -2.86 -0.83 -15.27
CA SER A 168 -3.67 -0.09 -16.25
C SER A 168 -4.39 1.10 -15.62
N GLN A 169 -4.69 2.08 -16.46
CA GLN A 169 -5.52 3.23 -16.12
C GLN A 169 -6.91 2.81 -15.60
N ARG A 170 -7.50 1.78 -16.20
CA ARG A 170 -8.80 1.27 -15.76
C ARG A 170 -8.77 0.77 -14.31
N GLN A 171 -7.75 -0.02 -13.93
CA GLN A 171 -7.60 -0.49 -12.55
C GLN A 171 -7.40 0.68 -11.59
N TYR A 172 -6.56 1.64 -11.94
CA TYR A 172 -6.34 2.84 -11.14
C TYR A 172 -7.62 3.64 -10.91
N HIS A 173 -8.41 3.90 -11.96
CA HIS A 173 -9.65 4.65 -11.84
C HIS A 173 -10.66 3.95 -10.92
N ILE A 174 -10.88 2.64 -11.12
CA ILE A 174 -11.79 1.87 -10.26
C ILE A 174 -11.33 1.90 -8.81
N ALA A 175 -10.03 1.71 -8.58
CA ALA A 175 -9.46 1.73 -7.22
C ALA A 175 -9.66 3.10 -6.56
N ARG A 176 -9.28 4.19 -7.23
CA ARG A 176 -9.41 5.56 -6.73
C ARG A 176 -10.86 5.91 -6.41
N GLU A 177 -11.78 5.60 -7.33
CA GLU A 177 -13.21 5.89 -7.15
C GLU A 177 -13.82 5.10 -5.98
N ALA A 178 -13.50 3.80 -5.87
CA ALA A 178 -13.98 2.97 -4.76
C ALA A 178 -13.44 3.49 -3.40
N VAL A 179 -12.15 3.79 -3.32
CA VAL A 179 -11.54 4.37 -2.12
C VAL A 179 -12.18 5.71 -1.76
N TRP A 180 -12.42 6.57 -2.76
CA TRP A 180 -13.05 7.88 -2.52
C TRP A 180 -14.50 7.75 -2.05
N LYS A 181 -15.30 6.89 -2.66
CA LYS A 181 -16.68 6.60 -2.20
C LYS A 181 -16.70 6.13 -0.74
N GLY A 182 -15.78 5.24 -0.36
CA GLY A 182 -15.65 4.81 1.02
C GLY A 182 -15.22 5.94 1.95
N ALA A 183 -14.27 6.78 1.53
CA ALA A 183 -13.82 7.94 2.30
C ALA A 183 -14.97 8.92 2.59
N GLN A 184 -15.85 9.18 1.63
CA GLN A 184 -17.02 10.06 1.81
C GLN A 184 -18.03 9.56 2.86
N ARG A 185 -18.02 8.27 3.18
CA ARG A 185 -18.87 7.66 4.22
C ARG A 185 -18.28 7.82 5.63
N ARG A 186 -17.09 8.37 5.79
CA ARG A 186 -16.41 8.55 7.09
C ARG A 186 -16.88 9.81 7.78
N ALA A 187 -16.91 9.76 9.11
CA ALA A 187 -17.19 10.94 9.95
C ALA A 187 -16.07 11.99 9.89
N SER A 188 -14.83 11.58 9.54
CA SER A 188 -13.67 12.46 9.41
C SER A 188 -12.67 11.90 8.39
N LEU A 189 -12.04 12.78 7.64
CA LEU A 189 -10.97 12.47 6.70
C LEU A 189 -9.56 12.70 7.28
N GLN A 190 -9.44 13.10 8.54
CA GLN A 190 -8.15 13.42 9.17
C GLN A 190 -7.13 12.28 9.11
N THR A 191 -7.59 11.04 9.22
CA THR A 191 -6.76 9.84 9.12
C THR A 191 -6.94 9.11 7.80
N PHE A 192 -7.56 9.77 6.80
CA PHE A 192 -7.69 9.17 5.48
C PHE A 192 -6.33 9.09 4.80
N LYS A 193 -5.95 7.88 4.39
CA LYS A 193 -4.73 7.66 3.63
C LYS A 193 -4.90 6.51 2.66
N SER A 194 -4.51 6.74 1.41
CA SER A 194 -4.40 5.69 0.40
C SER A 194 -3.19 5.93 -0.50
N VAL A 195 -2.56 4.86 -0.93
CA VAL A 195 -1.52 4.87 -1.95
C VAL A 195 -1.85 3.85 -3.04
N TYR A 196 -1.33 4.07 -4.23
CA TYR A 196 -1.59 3.25 -5.41
C TYR A 196 -0.25 2.77 -5.96
N SER A 197 0.01 1.47 -5.82
CA SER A 197 1.25 0.84 -6.29
C SER A 197 1.13 0.44 -7.75
N ILE A 198 1.65 1.30 -8.62
CA ILE A 198 1.66 1.11 -10.06
C ILE A 198 2.97 0.43 -10.46
N PHE A 199 2.87 -0.70 -11.15
CA PHE A 199 4.04 -1.48 -11.54
C PHE A 199 4.65 -0.94 -12.84
N VAL A 200 5.94 -0.60 -12.79
CA VAL A 200 6.69 -0.08 -13.93
C VAL A 200 7.53 -1.19 -14.57
N SER A 201 8.46 -1.76 -13.84
CA SER A 201 9.41 -2.74 -14.38
C SER A 201 8.74 -4.01 -14.91
N ARG A 202 7.66 -4.48 -14.26
CA ARG A 202 6.92 -5.67 -14.75
C ARG A 202 6.26 -5.41 -16.10
N ILE A 203 5.73 -4.21 -16.35
CA ILE A 203 5.20 -3.83 -17.66
C ILE A 203 6.33 -3.83 -18.70
N ASP A 204 7.48 -3.26 -18.38
CA ASP A 204 8.61 -3.19 -19.32
C ASP A 204 9.18 -4.56 -19.65
N VAL A 205 9.34 -5.45 -18.65
CA VAL A 205 9.75 -6.84 -18.87
C VAL A 205 8.73 -7.60 -19.72
N TYR A 206 7.44 -7.45 -19.43
CA TYR A 206 6.38 -8.11 -20.18
C TYR A 206 6.34 -7.62 -21.63
N THR A 207 6.36 -6.32 -21.86
CA THR A 207 6.30 -5.73 -23.21
C THR A 207 7.53 -6.09 -24.03
N LYS A 208 8.71 -6.10 -23.44
CA LYS A 208 9.94 -6.58 -24.11
C LYS A 208 9.81 -8.02 -24.63
N LYS A 209 9.15 -8.89 -23.85
CA LYS A 209 8.92 -10.29 -24.21
C LYS A 209 7.83 -10.49 -25.26
N GLN A 210 6.71 -9.77 -25.11
CA GLN A 210 5.49 -9.99 -25.91
C GLN A 210 5.44 -9.11 -27.17
N LEU A 211 6.16 -8.00 -27.18
CA LEU A 211 6.15 -7.01 -28.27
C LEU A 211 7.60 -6.70 -28.73
N PRO A 212 8.34 -7.73 -29.23
CA PRO A 212 9.73 -7.53 -29.63
C PRO A 212 9.89 -6.58 -30.83
N GLN A 213 8.80 -6.32 -31.56
CA GLN A 213 8.75 -5.38 -32.69
C GLN A 213 8.70 -3.90 -32.27
N LEU A 214 8.58 -3.58 -30.98
CA LEU A 214 8.70 -2.19 -30.53
C LEU A 214 10.05 -1.61 -30.92
N SER A 215 10.05 -0.34 -31.32
CA SER A 215 11.29 0.37 -31.64
C SER A 215 12.27 0.35 -30.44
N PRO A 216 13.57 0.38 -30.66
CA PRO A 216 14.56 0.43 -29.57
C PRO A 216 14.30 1.60 -28.59
N ALA A 217 13.79 2.73 -29.08
CA ALA A 217 13.45 3.88 -28.25
C ALA A 217 12.21 3.67 -27.36
N ALA A 218 11.30 2.76 -27.74
CA ALA A 218 10.11 2.43 -26.95
C ALA A 218 10.34 1.26 -25.98
N GLN A 219 11.38 0.45 -26.20
CA GLN A 219 11.72 -0.67 -25.30
C GLN A 219 12.08 -0.14 -23.91
N GLY A 220 11.48 -0.71 -22.87
CA GLY A 220 11.72 -0.30 -21.49
C GLY A 220 11.13 1.06 -21.10
N GLN A 221 10.24 1.62 -21.92
CA GLN A 221 9.59 2.92 -21.64
C GLN A 221 8.09 2.82 -21.39
N VAL A 222 7.48 1.68 -21.71
CA VAL A 222 6.00 1.54 -21.64
C VAL A 222 5.49 1.69 -20.21
N GLY A 223 6.14 1.03 -19.26
CA GLY A 223 5.80 1.14 -17.84
C GLY A 223 6.04 2.55 -17.30
N LEU A 224 7.14 3.19 -17.71
CA LEU A 224 7.47 4.56 -17.29
C LEU A 224 6.43 5.57 -17.80
N VAL A 225 6.07 5.51 -19.07
CA VAL A 225 5.05 6.39 -19.65
C VAL A 225 3.69 6.16 -19.00
N ASN A 226 3.33 4.89 -18.75
CA ASN A 226 2.09 4.56 -18.05
C ASN A 226 2.03 5.18 -16.64
N VAL A 227 3.09 5.04 -15.84
CA VAL A 227 3.09 5.60 -14.47
C VAL A 227 3.10 7.13 -14.47
N GLN A 228 3.82 7.77 -15.40
CA GLN A 228 3.82 9.23 -15.53
C GLN A 228 2.41 9.76 -15.81
N ARG A 229 1.68 9.12 -16.73
CA ARG A 229 0.30 9.47 -17.04
C ARG A 229 -0.61 9.31 -15.83
N LEU A 230 -0.55 8.15 -15.17
CA LEU A 230 -1.37 7.88 -13.98
C LEU A 230 -1.04 8.82 -12.82
N TRP A 231 0.23 9.18 -12.66
CA TRP A 231 0.64 10.18 -11.66
C TRP A 231 0.03 11.56 -11.95
N GLN A 232 0.06 12.01 -13.20
CA GLN A 232 -0.56 13.28 -13.60
C GLN A 232 -2.08 13.28 -13.34
N GLU A 233 -2.76 12.17 -13.65
CA GLU A 233 -4.18 11.99 -13.36
C GLU A 233 -4.46 11.99 -11.84
N ASN A 234 -3.60 11.35 -11.06
CA ASN A 234 -3.70 11.35 -9.60
C ASN A 234 -3.54 12.75 -9.02
N VAL A 235 -2.51 13.48 -9.43
CA VAL A 235 -2.27 14.86 -8.99
C VAL A 235 -3.46 15.75 -9.39
N SER A 236 -3.93 15.65 -10.63
CA SER A 236 -5.09 16.43 -11.10
C SER A 236 -6.36 16.15 -10.28
N PHE A 237 -6.59 14.89 -9.91
CA PHE A 237 -7.75 14.52 -9.10
C PHE A 237 -7.68 15.06 -7.66
N TRP A 238 -6.51 14.95 -7.02
CA TRP A 238 -6.38 15.30 -5.60
C TRP A 238 -5.97 16.76 -5.33
N SER A 239 -5.44 17.48 -6.34
CA SER A 239 -4.95 18.86 -6.22
C SER A 239 -5.62 19.85 -7.19
N GLY A 240 -6.49 19.40 -8.09
CA GLY A 240 -7.18 20.24 -9.07
C GLY A 240 -8.24 21.13 -8.43
N LYS A 241 -8.67 22.18 -9.17
CA LYS A 241 -9.75 23.11 -8.73
C LYS A 241 -11.06 22.41 -8.37
N ASN A 242 -11.30 21.23 -8.93
CA ASN A 242 -12.46 20.38 -8.67
C ASN A 242 -12.11 19.19 -7.77
N CYS A 243 -11.01 19.28 -7.03
CA CYS A 243 -10.61 18.23 -6.12
C CYS A 243 -11.70 17.97 -5.08
N PRO A 244 -12.21 16.73 -4.97
CA PRO A 244 -13.25 16.41 -4.00
C PRO A 244 -12.86 16.73 -2.55
N LEU A 245 -11.58 16.53 -2.20
CA LEU A 245 -11.05 16.90 -0.88
C LEU A 245 -11.09 18.41 -0.64
N GLN A 246 -10.77 19.25 -1.63
CA GLN A 246 -10.84 20.70 -1.51
C GLN A 246 -12.29 21.17 -1.33
N GLN A 247 -13.23 20.57 -2.04
CA GLN A 247 -14.65 20.88 -1.87
C GLN A 247 -15.15 20.53 -0.48
N GLU A 248 -14.75 19.38 0.08
CA GLU A 248 -15.09 19.00 1.46
C GLU A 248 -14.40 19.89 2.50
N ILE A 249 -13.15 20.29 2.29
CA ILE A 249 -12.46 21.26 3.14
C ILE A 249 -13.22 22.58 3.14
N ILE A 250 -13.59 23.10 1.98
CA ILE A 250 -14.36 24.33 1.84
C ILE A 250 -15.71 24.18 2.56
N GLN A 251 -16.43 23.09 2.38
CA GLN A 251 -17.69 22.82 3.08
C GLN A 251 -17.51 22.72 4.60
N SER A 252 -16.43 22.09 5.04
CA SER A 252 -16.08 21.97 6.46
C SER A 252 -15.78 23.34 7.08
N ILE A 253 -15.05 24.20 6.39
CA ILE A 253 -14.77 25.58 6.80
C ILE A 253 -16.07 26.37 6.90
N LEU A 254 -16.91 26.29 5.85
CA LEU A 254 -18.18 27.02 5.81
C LEU A 254 -19.17 26.55 6.86
N SER A 255 -19.09 25.28 7.29
CA SER A 255 -19.92 24.70 8.35
C SER A 255 -19.38 24.87 9.75
N GLY A 256 -18.25 25.57 9.94
CA GLY A 256 -17.60 25.80 11.24
C GLY A 256 -17.00 24.55 11.89
N LYS A 257 -16.77 23.49 11.12
CA LYS A 257 -16.05 22.31 11.60
C LYS A 257 -14.56 22.50 11.42
N ASP A 258 -13.82 22.50 12.53
CA ASP A 258 -12.36 22.70 12.58
C ASP A 258 -11.61 21.48 11.99
N THR A 259 -11.39 21.46 10.68
CA THR A 259 -10.68 20.38 9.98
C THR A 259 -9.43 20.85 9.21
N LEU A 260 -9.07 22.12 9.33
CA LEU A 260 -8.04 22.76 8.49
C LEU A 260 -6.59 22.34 8.75
N ALA A 261 -6.25 21.75 9.88
CA ALA A 261 -4.85 21.58 10.28
C ALA A 261 -4.08 20.46 9.52
N HIS A 262 -4.77 19.59 8.75
CA HIS A 262 -4.16 18.35 8.21
C HIS A 262 -4.03 18.27 6.69
N PHE A 263 -4.63 19.19 5.94
CA PHE A 263 -4.61 19.14 4.48
C PHE A 263 -3.57 20.04 3.80
N ALA A 264 -2.89 20.87 4.54
CA ALA A 264 -1.92 21.83 3.99
C ALA A 264 -0.56 21.22 3.59
N SER A 265 -0.36 19.90 3.73
CA SER A 265 0.91 19.21 3.46
C SER A 265 0.76 17.89 2.68
N ALA A 266 -0.24 17.78 1.82
CA ALA A 266 -0.35 16.65 0.91
C ALA A 266 0.42 16.90 -0.39
#